data_1b8604cb9f001ced672ccde7d9d0118d
#
_entry.id   1b8604cb9f001ced672ccde7d9d0118d
#
_cell.length_a   1.000
_cell.length_b   1.000
_cell.length_c   1.000
_cell.angle_alpha   90.00
_cell.angle_beta   90.00
_cell.angle_gamma   90.00
#
_symmetry.space_group_name_H-M   'P 1'
#
loop_
_entity.id
_entity.type
_entity.pdbx_description
1 polymer ?
#
loop_
_entity_poly.entity_id
_entity_poly.type
_entity_poly.pdbx_seq_one_letter_code
_entity_poly.pdbx_strand_id
1 'polypeptide(L)'
;SSLDKVFPNGEPALLENEGSCLKNERFHFQVCIRSEYALRLDCKVSAESAFGDKVFVRTVECIPGRYTRRPDGDDWVIFQENKAAAYPDLLMPIHENGIRLCPQQWQSLWVTVDGGSEALPAGKYPIRITVSDGNGLFLSAVYTLTVVDALLPPSDLIYTNWFHYDCLCERYDCEPFSEKFYTVLGSYLSEAVGHGMNMLYVPLFTP
;
A
#
# COMPACT_ATOMS: atom_id res chain seq x y z
N SER A 1 11.33 2.72 3.38
CA SER A 1 10.44 3.89 3.30
C SER A 1 10.36 4.40 1.86
N SER A 2 9.44 5.33 1.58
CA SER A 2 9.38 5.99 0.27
C SER A 2 10.66 6.76 -0.05
N LEU A 3 11.32 7.28 0.96
CA LEU A 3 12.61 7.98 0.82
C LEU A 3 13.73 7.03 0.41
N ASP A 4 13.78 5.81 0.95
CA ASP A 4 14.81 4.83 0.62
C ASP A 4 14.72 4.37 -0.84
N LYS A 5 13.53 4.42 -1.42
CA LYS A 5 13.31 4.08 -2.84
C LYS A 5 13.72 5.23 -3.76
N VAL A 6 13.54 6.47 -3.34
CA VAL A 6 13.94 7.68 -4.07
C VAL A 6 15.44 7.95 -3.95
N PHE A 7 16.05 7.58 -2.81
CA PHE A 7 17.48 7.78 -2.52
C PHE A 7 18.17 6.43 -2.29
N PRO A 8 18.47 5.66 -3.34
CA PRO A 8 18.94 4.26 -3.22
C PRO A 8 20.36 4.10 -2.68
N ASN A 9 21.04 5.16 -2.29
CA ASN A 9 22.46 5.15 -1.90
C ASN A 9 22.69 4.71 -0.44
N GLY A 10 21.63 4.41 0.32
CA GLY A 10 21.72 3.87 1.68
C GLY A 10 21.40 2.37 1.70
N GLU A 11 22.10 1.61 2.51
CA GLU A 11 21.60 0.30 2.89
C GLU A 11 20.32 0.50 3.70
N PRO A 12 19.24 -0.29 3.46
CA PRO A 12 18.05 -0.18 4.26
C PRO A 12 18.41 -0.45 5.72
N ALA A 13 17.88 0.37 6.61
CA ALA A 13 17.97 0.13 8.04
C ALA A 13 17.53 -1.30 8.36
N LEU A 14 18.11 -1.88 9.38
CA LEU A 14 17.80 -3.24 9.83
C LEU A 14 16.28 -3.37 9.98
N LEU A 15 15.71 -4.26 9.19
CA LEU A 15 14.27 -4.42 9.12
C LEU A 15 13.84 -5.35 10.24
N GLU A 16 12.85 -4.91 11.00
CA GLU A 16 12.14 -5.80 11.90
C GLU A 16 11.39 -6.84 11.07
N ASN A 17 11.61 -8.10 11.36
CA ASN A 17 10.95 -9.23 10.69
C ASN A 17 9.84 -9.83 11.56
N GLU A 18 9.39 -9.09 12.56
CA GLU A 18 8.28 -9.44 13.43
C GLU A 18 7.43 -8.23 13.79
N GLY A 19 6.18 -8.47 14.12
CA GLY A 19 5.26 -7.46 14.58
C GLY A 19 4.04 -8.06 15.27
N SER A 20 3.12 -7.20 15.70
CA SER A 20 1.91 -7.64 16.37
C SER A 20 0.70 -6.82 15.94
N CYS A 21 -0.47 -7.45 15.98
CA CYS A 21 -1.76 -6.81 15.74
C CYS A 21 -2.82 -7.41 16.69
N LEU A 22 -3.96 -6.73 16.77
CA LEU A 22 -5.17 -7.27 17.39
C LEU A 22 -5.94 -8.15 16.40
N LYS A 23 -6.87 -8.95 16.88
CA LYS A 23 -7.57 -9.96 16.08
C LYS A 23 -8.35 -9.40 14.90
N ASN A 24 -8.88 -8.21 15.02
CA ASN A 24 -9.71 -7.53 14.00
C ASN A 24 -9.02 -6.34 13.34
N GLU A 25 -7.70 -6.28 13.40
CA GLU A 25 -6.92 -5.25 12.69
C GLU A 25 -6.49 -5.71 11.30
N ARG A 26 -6.33 -4.75 10.40
CA ARG A 26 -5.52 -4.93 9.18
C ARG A 26 -4.07 -4.60 9.50
N PHE A 27 -3.22 -5.58 9.31
CA PHE A 27 -1.79 -5.42 9.52
C PHE A 27 -1.05 -5.33 8.20
N HIS A 28 -0.04 -4.46 8.14
CA HIS A 28 0.74 -4.23 6.93
C HIS A 28 2.23 -4.30 7.22
N PHE A 29 2.96 -4.89 6.29
CA PHE A 29 4.42 -4.82 6.27
C PHE A 29 4.93 -4.82 4.82
N GLN A 30 6.21 -4.50 4.64
CA GLN A 30 6.81 -4.47 3.32
C GLN A 30 7.97 -5.46 3.24
N VAL A 31 8.10 -6.09 2.06
CA VAL A 31 9.27 -6.87 1.68
C VAL A 31 9.95 -6.14 0.54
N CYS A 32 11.18 -5.68 0.77
CA CYS A 32 11.97 -4.95 -0.22
C CYS A 32 12.96 -5.89 -0.90
N ILE A 33 12.97 -5.85 -2.23
CA ILE A 33 13.78 -6.72 -3.07
C ILE A 33 14.61 -5.85 -4.01
N ARG A 34 15.86 -6.22 -4.21
CA ARG A 34 16.77 -5.57 -5.15
C ARG A 34 17.52 -6.61 -5.97
N SER A 35 17.59 -6.38 -7.27
CA SER A 35 18.51 -7.10 -8.14
C SER A 35 19.81 -6.31 -8.25
N GLU A 36 20.94 -6.96 -8.04
CA GLU A 36 22.27 -6.32 -8.11
C GLU A 36 22.66 -5.99 -9.55
N TYR A 37 22.63 -6.99 -10.45
CA TYR A 37 23.25 -6.86 -11.76
C TYR A 37 22.34 -7.17 -12.94
N ALA A 38 21.27 -7.94 -12.72
CA ALA A 38 20.45 -8.46 -13.80
C ALA A 38 19.02 -7.91 -13.77
N LEU A 39 18.51 -7.55 -14.94
CA LEU A 39 17.08 -7.40 -15.14
C LEU A 39 16.44 -8.79 -15.01
N ARG A 40 15.46 -8.91 -14.12
CA ARG A 40 14.63 -10.10 -13.94
C ARG A 40 13.21 -9.80 -14.36
N LEU A 41 12.67 -10.61 -15.23
CA LEU A 41 11.31 -10.50 -15.75
C LEU A 41 10.46 -11.67 -15.25
N ASP A 42 9.15 -11.47 -15.26
CA ASP A 42 8.16 -12.51 -14.96
C ASP A 42 8.37 -13.20 -13.60
N CYS A 43 8.91 -12.46 -12.63
CA CYS A 43 9.15 -13.00 -11.30
C CYS A 43 7.81 -13.26 -10.61
N LYS A 44 7.52 -14.52 -10.32
CA LYS A 44 6.32 -14.92 -9.59
C LYS A 44 6.48 -14.62 -8.11
N VAL A 45 5.42 -14.10 -7.52
CA VAL A 45 5.34 -13.81 -6.09
C VAL A 45 4.30 -14.72 -5.46
N SER A 46 4.64 -15.34 -4.35
CA SER A 46 3.71 -16.12 -3.55
C SER A 46 3.79 -15.75 -2.08
N ALA A 47 2.67 -15.90 -1.39
CA ALA A 47 2.56 -15.75 0.06
C ALA A 47 2.04 -17.06 0.66
N GLU A 48 2.73 -17.57 1.66
CA GLU A 48 2.33 -18.76 2.42
C GLU A 48 2.14 -18.38 3.87
N SER A 49 0.95 -18.65 4.39
CA SER A 49 0.57 -18.37 5.77
C SER A 49 -0.62 -19.22 6.19
N ALA A 50 -0.78 -19.42 7.50
CA ALA A 50 -1.98 -20.03 8.09
C ALA A 50 -3.26 -19.17 7.87
N PHE A 51 -3.11 -17.92 7.45
CA PHE A 51 -4.23 -17.02 7.20
C PHE A 51 -4.85 -17.18 5.80
N GLY A 52 -4.22 -17.95 4.90
CA GLY A 52 -4.75 -18.25 3.57
C GLY A 52 -5.03 -17.00 2.73
N ASP A 53 -6.26 -16.87 2.27
CA ASP A 53 -6.75 -15.78 1.42
C ASP A 53 -6.87 -14.42 2.11
N LYS A 54 -6.66 -14.36 3.42
CA LYS A 54 -6.57 -13.09 4.16
C LYS A 54 -5.22 -12.39 3.99
N VAL A 55 -4.26 -13.00 3.28
CA VAL A 55 -2.96 -12.38 2.98
C VAL A 55 -2.94 -11.90 1.53
N PHE A 56 -2.82 -10.60 1.36
CA PHE A 56 -2.76 -9.96 0.04
C PHE A 56 -1.37 -9.37 -0.20
N VAL A 57 -0.84 -9.57 -1.40
CA VAL A 57 0.43 -8.96 -1.81
C VAL A 57 0.18 -8.05 -3.00
N ARG A 58 0.69 -6.82 -2.89
CA ARG A 58 0.66 -5.82 -3.96
C ARG A 58 2.07 -5.30 -4.24
N THR A 59 2.32 -4.84 -5.45
CA THR A 59 3.52 -4.05 -5.74
C THR A 59 3.33 -2.61 -5.32
N VAL A 60 4.42 -1.98 -4.88
CA VAL A 60 4.47 -0.53 -4.70
C VAL A 60 5.06 0.07 -5.96
N GLU A 61 4.21 0.69 -6.78
CA GLU A 61 4.62 1.33 -8.02
C GLU A 61 4.99 2.78 -7.81
N CYS A 62 5.93 3.27 -8.63
CA CYS A 62 6.37 4.65 -8.58
C CYS A 62 5.59 5.50 -9.58
N ILE A 63 5.09 6.64 -9.12
CA ILE A 63 4.37 7.62 -9.91
C ILE A 63 5.27 8.83 -10.15
N PRO A 64 5.34 9.36 -11.39
CA PRO A 64 6.04 10.59 -11.66
C PRO A 64 5.41 11.74 -10.89
N GLY A 65 6.17 12.37 -10.03
CA GLY A 65 5.74 13.51 -9.24
C GLY A 65 6.50 14.78 -9.61
N ARG A 66 5.78 15.90 -9.66
CA ARG A 66 6.40 17.21 -9.67
C ARG A 66 6.52 17.74 -8.25
N TYR A 67 7.61 18.41 -8.00
CA TYR A 67 7.71 19.22 -6.81
C TYR A 67 6.70 20.35 -6.82
N THR A 68 6.02 20.53 -5.71
CA THR A 68 5.37 21.79 -5.41
C THR A 68 6.47 22.85 -5.18
N ARG A 69 6.42 23.94 -5.91
CA ARG A 69 7.42 25.06 -5.82
C ARG A 69 7.38 25.81 -4.48
N ARG A 70 6.54 25.40 -3.53
CA ARG A 70 6.43 26.06 -2.24
C ARG A 70 7.09 25.17 -1.20
N PRO A 71 8.26 25.54 -0.69
CA PRO A 71 8.80 24.96 0.52
C PRO A 71 8.06 25.55 1.72
N ASP A 72 6.75 25.33 1.80
CA ASP A 72 5.97 25.73 2.97
C ASP A 72 6.01 24.61 3.98
N GLY A 73 6.71 24.87 5.08
CA GLY A 73 6.75 23.96 6.21
C GLY A 73 7.86 22.91 6.17
N ASP A 74 7.66 21.85 6.89
CA ASP A 74 8.66 20.81 7.16
C ASP A 74 8.97 19.89 5.97
N ASP A 75 8.19 19.97 4.90
CA ASP A 75 8.35 19.13 3.71
C ASP A 75 9.70 19.31 3.00
N TRP A 76 10.32 20.47 3.12
CA TRP A 76 11.63 20.72 2.52
C TRP A 76 12.74 19.89 3.18
N VAL A 77 12.56 19.47 4.44
CA VAL A 77 13.50 18.59 5.15
C VAL A 77 13.48 17.19 4.53
N ILE A 78 12.32 16.78 4.05
CA ILE A 78 12.13 15.49 3.39
C ILE A 78 12.66 15.54 1.95
N PHE A 79 12.57 16.71 1.33
CA PHE A 79 12.85 16.92 -0.07
C PHE A 79 14.03 17.89 -0.29
N GLN A 80 15.21 17.50 0.15
CA GLN A 80 16.42 18.32 0.00
C GLN A 80 16.81 18.64 -1.44
N GLU A 81 16.33 17.87 -2.40
CA GLU A 81 16.58 18.09 -3.81
C GLU A 81 15.27 18.30 -4.56
N ASN A 82 15.06 19.52 -5.02
CA ASN A 82 13.87 19.95 -5.77
C ASN A 82 13.87 19.38 -7.21
N LYS A 83 13.81 18.06 -7.34
CA LYS A 83 13.81 17.35 -8.62
C LYS A 83 12.52 16.62 -8.86
N ALA A 84 12.05 16.65 -10.09
CA ALA A 84 11.01 15.73 -10.53
C ALA A 84 11.55 14.29 -10.40
N ALA A 85 10.81 13.43 -9.73
CA ALA A 85 11.19 12.05 -9.49
C ALA A 85 9.98 11.11 -9.55
N ALA A 86 10.25 9.83 -9.58
CA ALA A 86 9.22 8.81 -9.43
C ALA A 86 9.10 8.44 -7.96
N TYR A 87 7.92 8.67 -7.37
CA TYR A 87 7.63 8.44 -5.97
C TYR A 87 6.84 7.15 -5.77
N PRO A 88 7.21 6.29 -4.81
CA PRO A 88 6.45 5.09 -4.49
C PRO A 88 5.14 5.48 -3.81
N ASP A 89 4.03 5.21 -4.47
CA ASP A 89 2.71 5.61 -4.00
C ASP A 89 1.65 4.54 -4.32
N LEU A 90 1.55 4.11 -5.56
CA LEU A 90 0.46 3.28 -6.02
C LEU A 90 0.64 1.81 -5.63
N LEU A 91 -0.36 1.25 -4.95
CA LEU A 91 -0.43 -0.17 -4.64
C LEU A 91 -1.18 -0.92 -5.74
N MET A 92 -0.45 -1.72 -6.54
CA MET A 92 -1.02 -2.47 -7.65
C MET A 92 -1.09 -3.97 -7.33
N PRO A 93 -2.18 -4.65 -7.72
CA PRO A 93 -2.21 -6.11 -7.70
C PRO A 93 -1.03 -6.69 -8.49
N ILE A 94 -0.50 -7.84 -8.05
CA ILE A 94 0.52 -8.55 -8.80
C ILE A 94 -0.07 -8.98 -10.15
N HIS A 95 0.59 -8.59 -11.25
CA HIS A 95 0.18 -8.98 -12.59
C HIS A 95 0.32 -10.50 -12.78
N GLU A 96 -0.51 -11.10 -13.63
CA GLU A 96 -0.46 -12.54 -13.93
C GLU A 96 0.92 -13.01 -14.42
N ASN A 97 1.65 -12.17 -15.14
CA ASN A 97 3.02 -12.43 -15.59
C ASN A 97 4.05 -12.27 -14.46
N GLY A 98 3.65 -11.75 -13.29
CA GLY A 98 4.53 -11.50 -12.18
C GLY A 98 5.08 -10.07 -12.14
N ILE A 99 6.18 -9.88 -11.44
CA ILE A 99 6.84 -8.58 -11.26
C ILE A 99 8.16 -8.51 -12.04
N ARG A 100 8.62 -7.29 -12.26
CA ARG A 100 9.92 -7.00 -12.84
C ARG A 100 10.87 -6.47 -11.77
N LEU A 101 12.09 -7.00 -11.71
CA LEU A 101 13.16 -6.48 -10.86
C LEU A 101 14.22 -5.81 -11.73
N CYS A 102 14.31 -4.49 -11.65
CA CYS A 102 15.34 -3.73 -12.35
C CYS A 102 16.66 -3.75 -11.57
N PRO A 103 17.82 -3.80 -12.26
CA PRO A 103 19.12 -3.73 -11.60
C PRO A 103 19.25 -2.45 -10.77
N GLN A 104 19.84 -2.58 -9.59
CA GLN A 104 20.13 -1.46 -8.69
C GLN A 104 18.90 -0.68 -8.19
N GLN A 105 17.67 -1.18 -8.43
CA GLN A 105 16.45 -0.56 -7.96
C GLN A 105 15.75 -1.44 -6.93
N TRP A 106 15.25 -0.81 -5.88
CA TRP A 106 14.39 -1.47 -4.91
C TRP A 106 12.98 -1.62 -5.45
N GLN A 107 12.47 -2.84 -5.42
CA GLN A 107 11.05 -3.14 -5.59
C GLN A 107 10.47 -3.50 -4.23
N SER A 108 9.45 -2.80 -3.81
CA SER A 108 8.73 -3.09 -2.57
C SER A 108 7.46 -3.87 -2.87
N LEU A 109 7.23 -4.91 -2.08
CA LEU A 109 5.98 -5.64 -2.00
C LEU A 109 5.26 -5.22 -0.73
N TRP A 110 4.04 -4.75 -0.87
CA TRP A 110 3.16 -4.41 0.23
C TRP A 110 2.32 -5.63 0.60
N VAL A 111 2.52 -6.14 1.80
CA VAL A 111 1.78 -7.30 2.30
C VAL A 111 0.75 -6.83 3.30
N THR A 112 -0.49 -7.24 3.08
CA THR A 112 -1.63 -6.97 3.97
C THR A 112 -2.13 -8.27 4.56
N VAL A 113 -2.32 -8.31 5.87
CA VAL A 113 -3.05 -9.37 6.58
C VAL A 113 -4.36 -8.76 7.07
N ASP A 114 -5.49 -9.26 6.57
CA ASP A 114 -6.80 -8.69 6.84
C ASP A 114 -7.55 -9.43 7.96
N GLY A 115 -7.51 -8.84 9.16
CA GLY A 115 -8.35 -9.25 10.29
C GLY A 115 -9.66 -8.46 10.38
N GLY A 116 -9.85 -7.45 9.51
CA GLY A 116 -11.02 -6.57 9.59
C GLY A 116 -12.33 -7.22 9.12
N SER A 117 -12.27 -8.12 8.14
CA SER A 117 -13.45 -8.82 7.61
C SER A 117 -13.89 -9.96 8.53
N GLU A 118 -12.93 -10.65 9.12
CA GLU A 118 -13.14 -11.75 10.06
C GLU A 118 -11.93 -11.84 10.98
N ALA A 119 -12.17 -11.87 12.29
CA ALA A 119 -11.10 -11.87 13.29
C ALA A 119 -10.10 -13.01 13.09
N LEU A 120 -8.82 -12.66 13.17
CA LEU A 120 -7.73 -13.62 13.10
C LEU A 120 -7.64 -14.44 14.42
N PRO A 121 -7.24 -15.71 14.38
CA PRO A 121 -6.96 -16.46 15.58
C PRO A 121 -5.73 -15.92 16.30
N ALA A 122 -5.78 -15.85 17.64
CA ALA A 122 -4.65 -15.43 18.45
C ALA A 122 -3.48 -16.43 18.33
N GLY A 123 -2.24 -15.94 18.33
CA GLY A 123 -1.05 -16.78 18.21
C GLY A 123 0.09 -16.12 17.46
N LYS A 124 1.16 -16.89 17.22
CA LYS A 124 2.30 -16.47 16.39
C LYS A 124 2.27 -17.21 15.05
N TYR A 125 2.36 -16.46 13.97
CA TYR A 125 2.21 -16.99 12.61
C TYR A 125 3.33 -16.50 11.70
N PRO A 126 4.11 -17.42 11.10
CA PRO A 126 5.04 -17.05 10.04
C PRO A 126 4.26 -16.75 8.76
N ILE A 127 4.64 -15.69 8.09
CA ILE A 127 4.18 -15.32 6.77
C ILE A 127 5.40 -15.35 5.86
N ARG A 128 5.43 -16.29 4.92
CA ARG A 128 6.53 -16.46 3.98
C ARG A 128 6.18 -15.82 2.66
N ILE A 129 7.01 -14.90 2.21
CA ILE A 129 6.92 -14.31 0.87
C ILE A 129 8.05 -14.87 0.04
N THR A 130 7.72 -15.40 -1.12
CA THR A 130 8.68 -16.00 -2.05
C THR A 130 8.62 -15.29 -3.39
N VAL A 131 9.78 -15.06 -4.00
CA VAL A 131 9.90 -14.51 -5.36
C VAL A 131 10.82 -15.39 -6.17
N SER A 132 10.36 -15.81 -7.36
CA SER A 132 11.11 -16.71 -8.25
C SER A 132 10.88 -16.33 -9.71
N ASP A 133 11.91 -16.51 -10.56
CA ASP A 133 11.83 -16.18 -12.01
C ASP A 133 11.85 -17.40 -12.94
N GLY A 134 11.87 -18.61 -12.39
CA GLY A 134 12.01 -19.83 -13.18
C GLY A 134 13.39 -20.06 -13.77
N ASN A 135 14.32 -19.10 -13.68
CA ASN A 135 15.67 -19.13 -14.22
C ASN A 135 16.76 -19.21 -13.13
N GLY A 136 16.40 -19.74 -11.97
CA GLY A 136 17.30 -19.93 -10.84
C GLY A 136 17.27 -18.85 -9.78
N LEU A 137 16.50 -17.77 -9.97
CA LEU A 137 16.22 -16.84 -8.87
C LEU A 137 15.19 -17.48 -7.94
N PHE A 138 15.56 -17.56 -6.67
CA PHE A 138 14.65 -17.92 -5.60
C PHE A 138 15.00 -17.09 -4.36
N LEU A 139 14.10 -16.22 -3.97
CA LEU A 139 14.21 -15.37 -2.78
C LEU A 139 13.07 -15.70 -1.84
N SER A 140 13.36 -15.76 -0.55
CA SER A 140 12.35 -16.01 0.47
C SER A 140 12.60 -15.12 1.68
N ALA A 141 11.57 -14.47 2.14
CA ALA A 141 11.54 -13.72 3.40
C ALA A 141 10.44 -14.26 4.30
N VAL A 142 10.69 -14.27 5.59
CA VAL A 142 9.69 -14.68 6.59
C VAL A 142 9.48 -13.53 7.56
N TYR A 143 8.21 -13.16 7.71
CA TYR A 143 7.76 -12.20 8.72
C TYR A 143 6.93 -12.94 9.77
N THR A 144 7.17 -12.70 11.05
CA THR A 144 6.43 -13.33 12.14
C THR A 144 5.40 -12.35 12.68
N LEU A 145 4.11 -12.64 12.46
CA LEU A 145 3.03 -11.84 13.02
C LEU A 145 2.49 -12.49 14.30
N THR A 146 2.49 -11.71 15.39
CA THR A 146 1.83 -12.09 16.65
C THR A 146 0.43 -11.47 16.69
N VAL A 147 -0.60 -12.30 16.62
CA VAL A 147 -1.98 -11.88 16.84
C VAL A 147 -2.28 -11.93 18.33
N VAL A 148 -2.48 -10.79 18.95
CA VAL A 148 -2.79 -10.64 20.36
C VAL A 148 -4.24 -11.06 20.62
N ASP A 149 -4.52 -11.80 21.69
CA ASP A 149 -5.88 -12.23 22.05
C ASP A 149 -6.73 -11.09 22.61
N ALA A 150 -6.93 -10.08 21.78
CA ALA A 150 -7.77 -8.93 22.08
C ALA A 150 -8.40 -8.41 20.78
N LEU A 151 -9.50 -7.70 20.90
CA LEU A 151 -10.17 -7.01 19.81
C LEU A 151 -9.94 -5.50 19.94
N LEU A 152 -9.70 -4.85 18.82
CA LEU A 152 -9.75 -3.39 18.75
C LEU A 152 -11.19 -2.95 19.01
N PRO A 153 -11.45 -2.14 20.05
CA PRO A 153 -12.79 -1.64 20.31
C PRO A 153 -13.24 -0.69 19.20
N PRO A 154 -14.56 -0.51 19.00
CA PRO A 154 -15.07 0.53 18.12
C PRO A 154 -14.48 1.90 18.50
N SER A 155 -14.06 2.66 17.50
CA SER A 155 -13.55 4.02 17.72
C SER A 155 -14.70 5.02 17.76
N ASP A 156 -14.75 5.86 18.79
CA ASP A 156 -15.64 7.03 18.87
C ASP A 156 -15.05 8.25 18.14
N LEU A 157 -13.84 8.12 17.59
CA LEU A 157 -13.21 9.18 16.83
C LEU A 157 -13.96 9.42 15.53
N ILE A 158 -14.34 10.68 15.31
CA ILE A 158 -14.86 11.11 14.03
C ILE A 158 -13.68 11.23 13.06
N TYR A 159 -13.71 10.39 12.03
CA TYR A 159 -12.69 10.36 10.98
C TYR A 159 -13.30 10.73 9.63
N THR A 160 -12.78 11.79 9.04
CA THR A 160 -13.18 12.28 7.73
C THR A 160 -11.98 12.76 6.93
N ASN A 161 -12.07 12.65 5.61
CA ASN A 161 -11.15 13.28 4.67
C ASN A 161 -11.93 14.26 3.79
N TRP A 162 -11.26 15.33 3.37
CA TRP A 162 -11.79 16.21 2.36
C TRP A 162 -11.90 15.47 1.03
N PHE A 163 -13.09 15.52 0.46
CA PHE A 163 -13.38 14.84 -0.78
C PHE A 163 -14.20 15.77 -1.70
N HIS A 164 -13.59 16.10 -2.84
CA HIS A 164 -14.22 16.94 -3.85
C HIS A 164 -14.87 16.06 -4.92
N TYR A 165 -16.18 16.07 -4.99
CA TYR A 165 -16.97 15.21 -5.90
C TYR A 165 -16.86 15.62 -7.36
N ASP A 166 -16.68 16.91 -7.63
CA ASP A 166 -16.47 17.48 -8.96
C ASP A 166 -15.28 16.85 -9.68
N CYS A 167 -14.22 16.55 -8.96
CA CYS A 167 -13.08 15.81 -9.52
C CYS A 167 -13.46 14.44 -10.12
N LEU A 168 -14.52 13.79 -9.60
CA LEU A 168 -15.03 12.54 -10.17
C LEU A 168 -15.69 12.78 -11.53
N CYS A 169 -16.43 13.90 -11.67
CA CYS A 169 -17.07 14.24 -12.93
C CYS A 169 -16.05 14.43 -14.03
N GLU A 170 -14.98 15.17 -13.75
CA GLU A 170 -13.88 15.39 -14.67
C GLU A 170 -13.14 14.07 -14.99
N ARG A 171 -12.79 13.29 -13.96
CA ARG A 171 -12.01 12.06 -14.12
C ARG A 171 -12.74 10.96 -14.90
N TYR A 172 -14.04 10.83 -14.69
CA TYR A 172 -14.86 9.76 -15.26
C TYR A 172 -15.76 10.23 -16.40
N ASP A 173 -15.64 11.48 -16.82
CA ASP A 173 -16.46 12.08 -17.88
C ASP A 173 -17.95 11.82 -17.64
N CYS A 174 -18.48 12.36 -16.56
CA CYS A 174 -19.89 12.23 -16.19
C CYS A 174 -20.47 13.54 -15.69
N GLU A 175 -21.74 13.75 -16.01
CA GLU A 175 -22.49 14.90 -15.52
C GLU A 175 -22.70 14.83 -14.00
N PRO A 176 -22.57 15.95 -13.28
CA PRO A 176 -22.91 16.01 -11.86
C PRO A 176 -24.33 15.50 -11.59
N PHE A 177 -24.47 14.70 -10.53
CA PHE A 177 -25.75 14.13 -10.09
C PHE A 177 -26.42 13.15 -11.06
N SER A 178 -25.72 12.70 -12.11
CA SER A 178 -26.20 11.62 -12.99
C SER A 178 -26.10 10.25 -12.30
N GLU A 179 -26.78 9.23 -12.85
CA GLU A 179 -26.66 7.85 -12.34
C GLU A 179 -25.22 7.35 -12.36
N LYS A 180 -24.46 7.69 -13.42
CA LYS A 180 -23.04 7.35 -13.53
C LYS A 180 -22.24 8.01 -12.41
N PHE A 181 -22.49 9.28 -12.11
CA PHE A 181 -21.87 9.98 -11.01
C PHE A 181 -22.11 9.27 -9.67
N TYR A 182 -23.39 8.94 -9.35
CA TYR A 182 -23.71 8.25 -8.09
C TYR A 182 -23.10 6.85 -8.00
N THR A 183 -23.01 6.15 -9.11
CA THR A 183 -22.35 4.82 -9.17
C THR A 183 -20.87 4.94 -8.82
N VAL A 184 -20.18 5.89 -9.43
CA VAL A 184 -18.76 6.15 -9.16
C VAL A 184 -18.56 6.61 -7.72
N LEU A 185 -19.33 7.59 -7.28
CA LEU A 185 -19.27 8.11 -5.92
C LEU A 185 -19.52 7.01 -4.88
N GLY A 186 -20.49 6.13 -5.11
CA GLY A 186 -20.78 5.00 -4.22
C GLY A 186 -19.60 4.06 -4.05
N SER A 187 -18.84 3.81 -5.12
CA SER A 187 -17.63 2.99 -5.06
C SER A 187 -16.55 3.63 -4.19
N TYR A 188 -16.32 4.93 -4.35
CA TYR A 188 -15.35 5.68 -3.54
C TYR A 188 -15.75 5.73 -2.06
N LEU A 189 -17.03 5.96 -1.78
CA LEU A 189 -17.53 5.98 -0.42
C LEU A 189 -17.44 4.61 0.25
N SER A 190 -17.77 3.55 -0.46
CA SER A 190 -17.62 2.18 0.06
C SER A 190 -16.19 1.85 0.44
N GLU A 191 -15.22 2.26 -0.38
CA GLU A 191 -13.81 2.10 -0.10
C GLU A 191 -13.38 2.93 1.12
N ALA A 192 -13.79 4.19 1.19
CA ALA A 192 -13.48 5.08 2.31
C ALA A 192 -14.04 4.56 3.64
N VAL A 193 -15.30 4.09 3.65
CA VAL A 193 -15.91 3.47 4.81
C VAL A 193 -15.21 2.17 5.20
N GLY A 194 -14.84 1.36 4.22
CA GLY A 194 -14.05 0.13 4.44
C GLY A 194 -12.69 0.40 5.09
N HIS A 195 -12.16 1.63 4.97
CA HIS A 195 -10.92 2.09 5.61
C HIS A 195 -11.16 2.96 6.87
N GLY A 196 -12.36 2.93 7.42
CA GLY A 196 -12.69 3.52 8.72
C GLY A 196 -13.22 4.94 8.70
N MET A 197 -13.43 5.54 7.51
CA MET A 197 -14.11 6.83 7.42
C MET A 197 -15.56 6.69 7.89
N ASN A 198 -15.96 7.47 8.89
CA ASN A 198 -17.30 7.41 9.49
C ASN A 198 -18.05 8.75 9.42
N MET A 199 -17.44 9.76 8.81
CA MET A 199 -18.06 11.03 8.51
C MET A 199 -17.71 11.47 7.10
N LEU A 200 -18.70 11.95 6.37
CA LEU A 200 -18.53 12.54 5.06
C LEU A 200 -18.75 14.06 5.16
N TYR A 201 -17.75 14.81 4.75
CA TYR A 201 -17.89 16.26 4.60
C TYR A 201 -18.49 16.56 3.23
N VAL A 202 -19.69 17.10 3.22
CA VAL A 202 -20.42 17.44 2.00
C VAL A 202 -20.42 18.96 1.83
N PRO A 203 -19.70 19.51 0.83
CA PRO A 203 -19.83 20.92 0.53
C PRO A 203 -21.25 21.23 0.00
N LEU A 204 -21.89 22.26 0.52
CA LEU A 204 -23.20 22.71 0.02
C LEU A 204 -23.08 23.43 -1.33
N PHE A 205 -21.93 24.01 -1.58
CA PHE A 205 -21.60 24.68 -2.83
C PHE A 205 -20.27 24.15 -3.33
N THR A 206 -20.21 23.77 -4.60
CA THR A 206 -18.93 23.52 -5.28
C THR A 206 -18.27 24.88 -5.55
N PRO A 207 -16.97 25.03 -5.32
CA PRO A 207 -16.25 26.25 -5.65
C PRO A 207 -16.25 26.53 -7.15
#